data_28fc311a26ac1c7f0d25994cba409190
#
_entry.id   28fc311a26ac1c7f0d25994cba409190
#
_cell.length_a   1.000
_cell.length_b   1.000
_cell.length_c   1.000
_cell.angle_alpha   90.00
_cell.angle_beta   90.00
_cell.angle_gamma   90.00
#
_symmetry.space_group_name_H-M   'P 1'
#
loop_
_entity.id
_entity.type
_entity.pdbx_description
1 polymer ?
#
loop_
_entity_poly.entity_id
_entity_poly.type
_entity_poly.pdbx_seq_one_letter_code
_entity_poly.pdbx_strand_id
1 'polypeptide(L)'
;MLLELNDVSKSFGGVAALTGISFGVKQGEVFGVIGPNGAGKTTLFNLITGVFPVSSGEIVFDGMSVVGIKPHRTVEMGIARTFQNIRLFGNMTALETVLTGMHCRTGSGFLSSFLKTKRQRIEEERCRGIAYEFLKLVGLE
;
A
#
# COMPACT_ATOMS: atom_id res chain seq x y z
N MET A 1 2.30 -17.82 -7.59
CA MET A 1 2.20 -16.40 -8.03
C MET A 1 2.29 -15.51 -6.80
N LEU A 2 2.80 -14.27 -6.93
CA LEU A 2 2.76 -13.29 -5.86
C LEU A 2 1.42 -12.54 -5.85
N LEU A 3 0.96 -12.12 -7.03
CA LEU A 3 -0.35 -11.47 -7.22
C LEU A 3 -1.10 -12.19 -8.33
N GLU A 4 -2.37 -12.48 -8.11
CA GLU A 4 -3.25 -13.13 -9.09
C GLU A 4 -4.58 -12.39 -9.13
N LEU A 5 -5.05 -12.09 -10.34
CA LEU A 5 -6.37 -11.56 -10.60
C LEU A 5 -7.14 -12.59 -11.41
N ASN A 6 -8.33 -12.94 -10.98
CA ASN A 6 -9.19 -13.93 -11.61
C ASN A 6 -10.56 -13.32 -11.93
N ASP A 7 -10.82 -13.07 -13.21
CA ASP A 7 -12.07 -12.52 -13.75
C ASP A 7 -12.56 -11.24 -13.04
N VAL A 8 -11.60 -10.34 -12.73
CA VAL A 8 -11.87 -9.14 -11.94
C VAL A 8 -12.63 -8.12 -12.78
N SER A 9 -13.79 -7.69 -12.29
CA SER A 9 -14.61 -6.66 -12.92
C SER A 9 -14.97 -5.54 -11.94
N LYS A 10 -15.15 -4.32 -12.46
CA LYS A 10 -15.57 -3.15 -11.71
C LYS A 10 -16.52 -2.27 -12.50
N SER A 11 -17.68 -2.00 -11.91
CA SER A 11 -18.65 -1.05 -12.44
C SER A 11 -18.90 0.08 -11.44
N PHE A 12 -19.17 1.28 -11.96
CA PHE A 12 -19.58 2.46 -11.20
C PHE A 12 -20.88 3.00 -11.81
N GLY A 13 -21.99 2.96 -11.05
CA GLY A 13 -23.26 3.51 -11.51
C GLY A 13 -23.70 3.01 -12.90
N GLY A 14 -23.49 1.74 -13.22
CA GLY A 14 -23.83 1.14 -14.52
C GLY A 14 -22.75 1.26 -15.60
N VAL A 15 -21.68 2.02 -15.39
CA VAL A 15 -20.54 2.09 -16.31
C VAL A 15 -19.49 1.04 -15.91
N ALA A 16 -19.20 0.09 -16.82
CA ALA A 16 -18.15 -0.90 -16.63
C ALA A 16 -16.78 -0.22 -16.84
N ALA A 17 -16.02 -0.09 -15.77
CA ALA A 17 -14.66 0.46 -15.80
C ALA A 17 -13.60 -0.61 -16.09
N LEU A 18 -13.84 -1.86 -15.67
CA LEU A 18 -13.04 -3.03 -15.95
C LEU A 18 -13.95 -4.24 -16.13
N THR A 19 -13.63 -5.14 -17.04
CA THR A 19 -14.42 -6.34 -17.32
C THR A 19 -13.49 -7.53 -17.51
N GLY A 20 -13.63 -8.57 -16.65
CA GLY A 20 -13.01 -9.88 -16.84
C GLY A 20 -11.47 -9.86 -16.84
N ILE A 21 -10.85 -9.01 -16.03
CA ILE A 21 -9.38 -8.89 -15.99
C ILE A 21 -8.78 -10.08 -15.27
N SER A 22 -7.91 -10.83 -15.97
CA SER A 22 -7.19 -11.97 -15.41
C SER A 22 -5.71 -11.91 -15.80
N PHE A 23 -4.83 -11.93 -14.81
CA PHE A 23 -3.38 -12.05 -14.99
C PHE A 23 -2.71 -12.44 -13.67
N GLY A 24 -1.46 -12.85 -13.74
CA GLY A 24 -0.63 -13.14 -12.57
C GLY A 24 0.72 -12.47 -12.66
N VAL A 25 1.26 -12.08 -11.50
CA VAL A 25 2.61 -11.51 -11.34
C VAL A 25 3.41 -12.41 -10.42
N LYS A 26 4.63 -12.78 -10.84
CA LYS A 26 5.54 -13.59 -10.03
C LYS A 26 6.36 -12.73 -9.08
N GLN A 27 6.89 -13.34 -8.06
CA GLN A 27 7.84 -12.67 -7.19
C GLN A 27 9.10 -12.25 -7.98
N GLY A 28 9.55 -11.00 -7.78
CA GLY A 28 10.69 -10.43 -8.49
C GLY A 28 10.40 -9.98 -9.93
N GLU A 29 9.17 -10.12 -10.40
CA GLU A 29 8.78 -9.71 -11.75
C GLU A 29 8.44 -8.22 -11.80
N VAL A 30 8.83 -7.54 -12.89
CA VAL A 30 8.37 -6.21 -13.26
C VAL A 30 7.25 -6.36 -14.28
N PHE A 31 6.02 -6.04 -13.87
CA PHE A 31 4.83 -6.18 -14.71
C PHE A 31 4.28 -4.80 -15.11
N GLY A 32 4.12 -4.56 -16.40
CA GLY A 32 3.65 -3.29 -16.95
C GLY A 32 2.17 -3.33 -17.33
N VAL A 33 1.40 -2.34 -16.85
CA VAL A 33 0.01 -2.10 -17.28
C VAL A 33 -0.03 -0.86 -18.18
N ILE A 34 -0.26 -1.05 -19.46
CA ILE A 34 -0.27 0.00 -20.48
C ILE A 34 -1.68 0.20 -21.08
N GLY A 35 -1.95 1.38 -21.57
CA GLY A 35 -3.22 1.73 -22.20
C GLY A 35 -3.46 3.24 -22.20
N PRO A 36 -4.42 3.75 -23.01
CA PRO A 36 -4.75 5.18 -23.09
C PRO A 36 -5.33 5.71 -21.76
N ASN A 37 -5.51 7.03 -21.67
CA ASN A 37 -6.24 7.63 -20.56
C ASN A 37 -7.68 7.13 -20.56
N GLY A 38 -8.21 6.82 -19.38
CA GLY A 38 -9.55 6.24 -19.25
C GLY A 38 -9.61 4.70 -19.39
N ALA A 39 -8.54 4.01 -19.76
CA ALA A 39 -8.52 2.54 -19.91
C ALA A 39 -8.65 1.74 -18.57
N GLY A 40 -8.94 2.40 -17.45
CA GLY A 40 -9.14 1.71 -16.17
C GLY A 40 -7.87 1.38 -15.37
N LYS A 41 -6.67 1.79 -15.82
CA LYS A 41 -5.41 1.50 -15.11
C LYS A 41 -5.44 1.92 -13.63
N THR A 42 -5.85 3.14 -13.35
CA THR A 42 -5.99 3.65 -11.98
C THR A 42 -7.04 2.87 -11.18
N THR A 43 -8.15 2.49 -11.83
CA THR A 43 -9.18 1.66 -11.22
C THR A 43 -8.60 0.30 -10.83
N LEU A 44 -7.83 -0.35 -11.70
CA LEU A 44 -7.17 -1.62 -11.42
C LEU A 44 -6.27 -1.52 -10.18
N PHE A 45 -5.39 -0.51 -10.10
CA PHE A 45 -4.56 -0.29 -8.92
C PHE A 45 -5.38 0.01 -7.67
N ASN A 46 -6.51 0.72 -7.78
CA ASN A 46 -7.41 0.98 -6.65
C ASN A 46 -8.08 -0.30 -6.15
N LEU A 47 -8.38 -1.27 -7.02
CA LEU A 47 -8.91 -2.57 -6.62
C LEU A 47 -7.85 -3.40 -5.88
N ILE A 48 -6.64 -3.50 -6.44
CA ILE A 48 -5.52 -4.26 -5.83
C ILE A 48 -5.17 -3.71 -4.45
N THR A 49 -5.22 -2.38 -4.27
CA THR A 49 -4.87 -1.72 -3.00
C THR A 49 -6.06 -1.55 -2.05
N GLY A 50 -7.22 -2.12 -2.35
CA GLY A 50 -8.40 -2.09 -1.49
C GLY A 50 -9.09 -0.73 -1.36
N VAL A 51 -8.74 0.27 -2.21
CA VAL A 51 -9.38 1.59 -2.24
C VAL A 51 -10.82 1.47 -2.74
N PHE A 52 -11.05 0.61 -3.73
CA PHE A 52 -12.39 0.26 -4.22
C PHE A 52 -12.66 -1.23 -4.05
N PRO A 53 -13.88 -1.63 -3.71
CA PRO A 53 -14.27 -3.03 -3.77
C PRO A 53 -14.43 -3.47 -5.23
N VAL A 54 -14.12 -4.73 -5.53
CA VAL A 54 -14.45 -5.37 -6.80
C VAL A 54 -15.97 -5.50 -6.97
N SER A 55 -16.48 -5.51 -8.19
CA SER A 55 -17.88 -5.87 -8.48
C SER A 55 -18.04 -7.39 -8.64
N SER A 56 -17.04 -8.07 -9.21
CA SER A 56 -16.94 -9.52 -9.30
C SER A 56 -15.49 -9.95 -9.49
N GLY A 57 -15.23 -11.24 -9.38
CA GLY A 57 -13.90 -11.83 -9.49
C GLY A 57 -13.12 -11.82 -8.18
N GLU A 58 -11.88 -12.24 -8.24
CA GLU A 58 -11.02 -12.43 -7.09
C GLU A 58 -9.63 -11.83 -7.31
N ILE A 59 -9.06 -11.28 -6.24
CA ILE A 59 -7.68 -10.80 -6.21
C ILE A 59 -6.98 -11.51 -5.05
N VAL A 60 -5.91 -12.23 -5.35
CA VAL A 60 -5.12 -12.99 -4.38
C VAL A 60 -3.70 -12.42 -4.34
N PHE A 61 -3.20 -12.13 -3.15
CA PHE A 61 -1.83 -11.70 -2.92
C PHE A 61 -1.17 -12.66 -1.91
N ASP A 62 -0.06 -13.25 -2.32
CA ASP A 62 0.71 -14.25 -1.54
C ASP A 62 -0.19 -15.35 -0.95
N GLY A 63 -1.09 -15.89 -1.79
CA GLY A 63 -2.03 -16.94 -1.42
C GLY A 63 -3.24 -16.49 -0.59
N MET A 64 -3.39 -15.21 -0.27
CA MET A 64 -4.48 -14.65 0.52
C MET A 64 -5.37 -13.74 -0.32
N SER A 65 -6.70 -13.90 -0.22
CA SER A 65 -7.65 -12.99 -0.87
C SER A 65 -7.55 -11.58 -0.28
N VAL A 66 -7.44 -10.57 -1.15
CA VAL A 66 -7.45 -9.15 -0.75
C VAL A 66 -8.78 -8.47 -1.03
N VAL A 67 -9.78 -9.20 -1.49
CA VAL A 67 -11.12 -8.66 -1.76
C VAL A 67 -11.80 -8.21 -0.47
N GLY A 68 -12.25 -6.95 -0.43
CA GLY A 68 -12.91 -6.37 0.74
C GLY A 68 -11.97 -6.00 1.90
N ILE A 69 -10.66 -6.19 1.73
CA ILE A 69 -9.67 -5.77 2.73
C ILE A 69 -9.48 -4.25 2.63
N LYS A 70 -9.39 -3.59 3.79
CA LYS A 70 -9.16 -2.14 3.87
C LYS A 70 -7.73 -1.78 3.46
N PRO A 71 -7.48 -0.57 2.87
CA PRO A 71 -6.17 -0.17 2.35
C PRO A 71 -5.01 -0.30 3.35
N HIS A 72 -5.21 0.03 4.63
CA HIS A 72 -4.15 -0.11 5.63
C HIS A 72 -3.73 -1.58 5.85
N ARG A 73 -4.68 -2.52 5.71
CA ARG A 73 -4.37 -3.95 5.82
C ARG A 73 -3.62 -4.48 4.60
N THR A 74 -3.90 -3.96 3.39
CA THR A 74 -3.11 -4.35 2.21
C THR A 74 -1.66 -3.91 2.34
N VAL A 75 -1.39 -2.76 2.99
CA VAL A 75 -0.03 -2.31 3.31
C VAL A 75 0.65 -3.24 4.33
N GLU A 76 -0.06 -3.70 5.36
CA GLU A 76 0.45 -4.68 6.33
C GLU A 76 0.81 -6.02 5.65
N MET A 77 0.07 -6.41 4.61
CA MET A 77 0.36 -7.61 3.79
C MET A 77 1.56 -7.43 2.86
N GLY A 78 2.07 -6.20 2.68
CA GLY A 78 3.23 -5.89 1.83
C GLY A 78 2.90 -5.24 0.49
N ILE A 79 1.64 -4.88 0.22
CA ILE A 79 1.24 -4.16 -0.98
C ILE A 79 1.43 -2.66 -0.74
N ALA A 80 2.49 -2.08 -1.29
CA ALA A 80 2.72 -0.63 -1.24
C ALA A 80 2.37 0.03 -2.58
N ARG A 81 1.97 1.30 -2.52
CA ARG A 81 1.68 2.11 -3.72
C ARG A 81 2.25 3.51 -3.59
N THR A 82 2.88 3.99 -4.67
CA THR A 82 3.20 5.41 -4.83
C THR A 82 2.03 6.14 -5.48
N PHE A 83 1.73 7.36 -5.00
CA PHE A 83 0.64 8.18 -5.52
C PHE A 83 1.21 9.36 -6.31
N GLN A 84 0.59 9.73 -7.44
CA GLN A 84 0.97 10.90 -8.24
C GLN A 84 0.80 12.21 -7.47
N ASN A 85 -0.29 12.33 -6.70
CA ASN A 85 -0.59 13.50 -5.87
C ASN A 85 -0.36 13.12 -4.41
N ILE A 86 0.81 13.44 -3.91
CA ILE A 86 1.17 13.22 -2.51
C ILE A 86 0.64 14.40 -1.69
N ARG A 87 -0.24 14.12 -0.73
CA ARG A 87 -0.65 15.11 0.28
C ARG A 87 0.25 14.92 1.50
N LEU A 88 1.27 15.75 1.59
CA LEU A 88 2.13 15.81 2.76
C LEU A 88 1.46 16.65 3.87
N PHE A 89 1.75 16.30 5.11
CA PHE A 89 1.39 17.14 6.25
C PHE A 89 2.38 18.32 6.32
N GLY A 90 1.93 19.52 5.96
CA GLY A 90 2.80 20.69 5.84
C GLY A 90 3.57 21.11 7.10
N ASN A 91 3.12 20.63 8.27
CA ASN A 91 3.76 20.89 9.56
C ASN A 91 4.70 19.76 10.03
N MET A 92 4.91 18.72 9.21
CA MET A 92 5.81 17.61 9.53
C MET A 92 7.12 17.76 8.77
N THR A 93 8.22 17.44 9.43
CA THR A 93 9.52 17.26 8.80
C THR A 93 9.52 16.03 7.89
N ALA A 94 10.49 15.91 6.97
CA ALA A 94 10.66 14.73 6.13
C ALA A 94 10.84 13.46 6.99
N LEU A 95 11.61 13.55 8.08
CA LEU A 95 11.80 12.45 9.02
C LEU A 95 10.49 12.00 9.68
N GLU A 96 9.68 12.92 10.18
CA GLU A 96 8.38 12.61 10.79
C GLU A 96 7.42 11.98 9.78
N THR A 97 7.45 12.42 8.53
CA THR A 97 6.65 11.85 7.45
C THR A 97 7.04 10.40 7.19
N VAL A 98 8.34 10.09 7.11
CA VAL A 98 8.83 8.72 6.93
C VAL A 98 8.48 7.85 8.15
N LEU A 99 8.66 8.36 9.38
CA LEU A 99 8.30 7.67 10.61
C LEU A 99 6.80 7.33 10.68
N THR A 100 5.93 8.23 10.20
CA THR A 100 4.49 7.98 10.12
C THR A 100 4.19 6.78 9.20
N GLY A 101 4.89 6.66 8.07
CA GLY A 101 4.77 5.51 7.18
C GLY A 101 5.25 4.18 7.79
N MET A 102 6.12 4.23 8.79
CA MET A 102 6.63 3.05 9.48
C MET A 102 5.67 2.52 10.58
N HIS A 103 4.61 3.24 10.92
CA HIS A 103 3.69 2.88 12.02
C HIS A 103 3.09 1.47 11.85
N CYS A 104 2.83 1.02 10.64
CA CYS A 104 2.32 -0.33 10.37
C CYS A 104 3.31 -1.46 10.73
N ARG A 105 4.59 -1.14 10.93
CA ARG A 105 5.68 -2.08 11.22
C ARG A 105 6.14 -2.03 12.68
N THR A 106 5.63 -1.08 13.46
CA THR A 106 5.93 -0.96 14.88
C THR A 106 4.88 -1.69 15.69
N GLY A 107 5.29 -2.62 16.55
CA GLY A 107 4.40 -3.43 17.39
C GLY A 107 3.78 -2.69 18.58
N SER A 108 4.00 -1.37 18.69
CA SER A 108 3.47 -0.55 19.78
C SER A 108 2.05 -0.10 19.47
N GLY A 109 1.06 -0.79 20.06
CA GLY A 109 -0.33 -0.35 20.05
C GLY A 109 -0.51 1.01 20.74
N PHE A 110 -1.62 1.68 20.42
CA PHE A 110 -1.98 3.03 20.91
C PHE A 110 -1.87 3.20 22.45
N LEU A 111 -2.10 2.14 23.19
CA LEU A 111 -1.98 2.10 24.68
C LEU A 111 -0.54 2.11 25.19
N SER A 112 0.42 1.64 24.41
CA SER A 112 1.85 1.61 24.80
C SER A 112 2.50 2.99 24.67
N SER A 113 1.94 3.90 23.86
CA SER A 113 2.43 5.27 23.69
C SER A 113 2.34 6.12 24.97
N PHE A 114 1.46 5.74 25.93
CA PHE A 114 1.33 6.41 27.23
C PHE A 114 2.38 5.99 28.25
N LEU A 115 2.95 4.81 28.10
CA LEU A 115 3.97 4.26 29.01
C LEU A 115 5.33 4.34 28.31
N LYS A 116 6.09 5.43 28.52
CA LYS A 116 7.46 5.63 28.03
C LYS A 116 8.42 4.55 28.57
N THR A 117 8.28 3.31 28.11
CA THR A 117 9.12 2.18 28.53
C THR A 117 10.48 2.23 27.85
N LYS A 118 11.51 1.67 28.48
CA LYS A 118 12.85 1.53 27.88
C LYS A 118 12.80 0.81 26.52
N ARG A 119 11.91 -0.17 26.36
CA ARG A 119 11.70 -0.91 25.12
C ARG A 119 11.20 0.00 23.99
N GLN A 120 10.31 0.91 24.31
CA GLN A 120 9.74 1.85 23.35
C GLN A 120 10.77 2.88 22.85
N ARG A 121 11.66 3.35 23.74
CA ARG A 121 12.77 4.22 23.35
C ARG A 121 13.74 3.54 22.37
N ILE A 122 14.09 2.28 22.63
CA ILE A 122 14.96 1.49 21.74
C ILE A 122 14.29 1.30 20.36
N GLU A 123 12.99 1.00 20.34
CA GLU A 123 12.23 0.84 19.10
C GLU A 123 12.13 2.16 18.31
N GLU A 124 11.91 3.29 19.01
CA GLU A 124 11.87 4.62 18.40
C GLU A 124 13.23 5.02 17.80
N GLU A 125 14.35 4.80 18.52
CA GLU A 125 15.70 5.03 18.01
C GLU A 125 16.00 4.17 16.79
N ARG A 126 15.59 2.91 16.80
CA ARG A 126 15.73 2.00 15.65
C ARG A 126 14.93 2.50 14.44
N CYS A 127 13.67 2.90 14.65
CA CYS A 127 12.84 3.46 13.59
C CYS A 127 13.44 4.75 13.02
N ARG A 128 13.97 5.63 13.85
CA ARG A 128 14.68 6.84 13.42
C ARG A 128 15.90 6.51 12.56
N GLY A 129 16.72 5.55 12.98
CA GLY A 129 17.88 5.11 12.20
C GLY A 129 17.48 4.61 10.81
N ILE A 130 16.46 3.75 10.72
CA ILE A 130 15.94 3.25 9.44
C ILE A 130 15.38 4.40 8.60
N ALA A 131 14.65 5.34 9.20
CA ALA A 131 14.10 6.49 8.49
C ALA A 131 15.19 7.39 7.91
N TYR A 132 16.29 7.61 8.62
CA TYR A 132 17.45 8.33 8.11
C TYR A 132 18.11 7.63 6.93
N GLU A 133 18.26 6.31 6.96
CA GLU A 133 18.78 5.55 5.82
C GLU A 133 17.90 5.72 4.57
N PHE A 134 16.58 5.72 4.72
CA PHE A 134 15.68 6.00 3.60
C PHE A 134 15.80 7.44 3.07
N LEU A 135 15.93 8.44 3.96
CA LEU A 135 16.14 9.82 3.55
C LEU A 135 17.46 9.99 2.80
N LYS A 136 18.52 9.37 3.29
CA LYS A 136 19.82 9.35 2.63
C LYS A 136 19.76 8.73 1.23
N LEU A 137 19.02 7.62 1.08
CA LEU A 137 18.84 6.96 -0.22
C LEU A 137 18.24 7.89 -1.29
N VAL A 138 17.42 8.86 -0.88
CA VAL A 138 16.78 9.84 -1.78
C VAL A 138 17.44 11.22 -1.75
N GLY A 139 18.62 11.36 -1.11
CA GLY A 139 19.40 12.61 -1.07
C GLY A 139 18.81 13.70 -0.15
N LEU A 140 18.04 13.29 0.86
CA LEU A 140 17.48 14.17 1.89
C LEU A 140 18.17 13.92 3.24
N GLU A 141 19.46 14.32 3.34
CA GLU A 141 20.25 14.21 4.58
C GLU A 141 20.02 15.38 5.52
#